data_3694a33b36bd0f4f443d4fbebf476fdc
#
_entry.id   3694a33b36bd0f4f443d4fbebf476fdc
#
_cell.length_a   1.000
_cell.length_b   1.000
_cell.length_c   1.000
_cell.angle_alpha   90.00
_cell.angle_beta   90.00
_cell.angle_gamma   90.00
#
_symmetry.space_group_name_H-M   'P 1'
#
loop_
_entity.id
_entity.type
_entity.pdbx_description
1 polymer ?
#
loop_
_entity_poly.entity_id
_entity_poly.type
_entity_poly.pdbx_seq_one_letter_code
_entity_poly.pdbx_strand_id
1 'polypeptide(L)'
;MNVGSHGLRRTLPKVTTHHPGRPRVGHIQFLNCLPLYWGLARTGSLLDLELAKDTPERLGERLVAGELDLGPVSLMDYLRHADELVPLSDIAVGCDGPVMSCVIVSQVPLERLDGARVALGSTSRTSVRLARLLLSEAYGVAPDYYTCPPDLGLMMREADAGVLIGDAALRASLHDAPRLGLEVHDLGAMWHAWTGLPFVFALWCVRRDYLAEHPEMVREVHRAFLSSRDLSLTEVTKVAEQAARWEDFDASVLERYFTTLDFRLGERQLAGIAEFARRVGPGDALDVAPLEPLPAPEPR
;
A
#
# COMPACT_ATOMS: atom_id res chain seq x y z
N MET A 1 51.31 -25.80 9.98
CA MET A 1 50.39 -25.53 11.09
C MET A 1 49.67 -24.23 10.76
N ASN A 2 48.45 -24.34 10.29
CA ASN A 2 47.66 -23.17 9.83
C ASN A 2 46.38 -23.15 10.65
N VAL A 3 46.28 -22.18 11.56
CA VAL A 3 45.17 -22.04 12.50
C VAL A 3 44.17 -21.10 11.87
N GLY A 4 43.07 -21.67 11.39
CA GLY A 4 41.92 -20.92 10.85
C GLY A 4 41.15 -20.21 11.96
N SER A 5 41.07 -18.89 11.89
CA SER A 5 40.19 -18.08 12.73
C SER A 5 38.78 -18.03 12.15
N HIS A 6 37.88 -18.84 12.69
CA HIS A 6 36.46 -18.71 12.45
C HIS A 6 35.90 -17.55 13.29
N GLY A 7 35.72 -16.41 12.65
CA GLY A 7 35.01 -15.27 13.24
C GLY A 7 33.51 -15.54 13.30
N LEU A 8 33.01 -15.94 14.48
CA LEU A 8 31.58 -15.97 14.81
C LEU A 8 31.04 -14.52 14.82
N ARG A 9 30.36 -14.12 13.75
CA ARG A 9 29.50 -12.94 13.81
C ARG A 9 28.33 -13.23 14.76
N ARG A 10 28.44 -12.78 15.99
CA ARG A 10 27.33 -12.69 16.93
C ARG A 10 26.37 -11.64 16.37
N THR A 11 25.26 -12.06 15.76
CA THR A 11 24.08 -11.23 15.59
C THR A 11 23.51 -10.95 16.98
N LEU A 12 23.71 -9.71 17.44
CA LEU A 12 23.05 -9.22 18.65
C LEU A 12 21.54 -9.27 18.38
N PRO A 13 20.71 -9.84 19.30
CA PRO A 13 19.28 -9.74 19.16
C PRO A 13 18.89 -8.27 19.20
N LYS A 14 18.09 -7.80 18.23
CA LYS A 14 17.45 -6.50 18.31
C LYS A 14 16.56 -6.50 19.55
N VAL A 15 17.04 -5.89 20.62
CA VAL A 15 16.22 -5.61 21.79
C VAL A 15 15.23 -4.53 21.36
N THR A 16 14.07 -4.93 20.91
CA THR A 16 12.91 -4.05 20.82
C THR A 16 12.47 -3.78 22.27
N THR A 17 12.85 -2.63 22.80
CA THR A 17 12.34 -2.15 24.08
C THR A 17 10.86 -1.81 23.89
N HIS A 18 9.99 -2.76 24.20
CA HIS A 18 8.56 -2.52 24.23
C HIS A 18 8.25 -1.54 25.38
N HIS A 19 7.66 -0.40 25.07
CA HIS A 19 7.17 0.54 26.07
C HIS A 19 5.76 0.11 26.52
N PRO A 20 5.57 -0.38 27.75
CA PRO A 20 4.25 -0.77 28.22
C PRO A 20 3.28 0.41 28.11
N GLY A 21 2.15 0.20 27.45
CA GLY A 21 1.10 1.20 27.27
C GLY A 21 1.10 1.95 25.93
N ARG A 22 2.06 1.69 25.03
CA ARG A 22 2.02 2.24 23.66
C ARG A 22 1.67 1.15 22.65
N PRO A 23 0.68 1.38 21.76
CA PRO A 23 0.37 0.42 20.71
C PRO A 23 1.49 0.36 19.67
N ARG A 24 1.80 -0.84 19.21
CA ARG A 24 2.77 -1.11 18.14
C ARG A 24 2.09 -0.92 16.80
N VAL A 25 2.46 0.13 16.08
CA VAL A 25 1.79 0.56 14.85
C VAL A 25 2.69 0.38 13.64
N GLY A 26 2.19 -0.31 12.62
CA GLY A 26 2.87 -0.44 11.34
C GLY A 26 2.93 0.91 10.60
N HIS A 27 4.04 1.15 9.91
CA HIS A 27 4.23 2.34 9.06
C HIS A 27 4.84 1.95 7.72
N ILE A 28 4.11 2.14 6.64
CA ILE A 28 4.64 2.05 5.29
C ILE A 28 5.46 3.31 4.98
N GLN A 29 6.68 3.13 4.48
CA GLN A 29 7.61 4.25 4.19
C GLN A 29 7.37 4.92 2.84
N PHE A 30 6.33 4.57 2.11
CA PHE A 30 6.01 5.20 0.83
C PHE A 30 5.37 6.57 1.00
N LEU A 31 5.60 7.43 0.04
CA LEU A 31 5.03 8.79 -0.03
C LEU A 31 3.51 8.83 0.08
N ASN A 32 2.81 7.80 -0.43
CA ASN A 32 1.35 7.71 -0.34
C ASN A 32 0.80 7.70 1.10
N CYS A 33 1.62 7.30 2.07
CA CYS A 33 1.23 7.27 3.48
C CYS A 33 1.61 8.56 4.23
N LEU A 34 2.46 9.43 3.64
CA LEU A 34 2.92 10.64 4.29
C LEU A 34 1.79 11.53 4.82
N PRO A 35 0.68 11.77 4.08
CA PRO A 35 -0.44 12.57 4.60
C PRO A 35 -1.06 12.00 5.88
N LEU A 36 -1.04 10.67 6.08
CA LEU A 36 -1.60 10.06 7.28
C LEU A 36 -0.71 10.22 8.52
N TYR A 37 0.58 10.46 8.34
CA TYR A 37 1.55 10.62 9.44
C TYR A 37 1.96 12.07 9.69
N TRP A 38 1.76 12.97 8.74
CA TRP A 38 2.08 14.38 8.86
C TRP A 38 1.39 15.04 10.05
N GLY A 39 0.07 14.87 10.15
CA GLY A 39 -0.71 15.44 11.24
C GLY A 39 -0.36 14.82 12.59
N LEU A 40 -0.06 13.51 12.67
CA LEU A 40 0.41 12.86 13.89
C LEU A 40 1.70 13.50 14.41
N ALA A 41 2.65 13.80 13.51
CA ALA A 41 3.88 14.49 13.87
C ALA A 41 3.62 15.93 14.33
N ARG A 42 2.69 16.64 13.69
CA ARG A 42 2.33 18.03 13.99
C ARG A 42 1.60 18.18 15.33
N THR A 43 0.77 17.22 15.69
CA THR A 43 -0.03 17.25 16.93
C THR A 43 0.70 16.62 18.12
N GLY A 44 1.86 15.97 17.88
CA GLY A 44 2.58 15.24 18.90
C GLY A 44 2.05 13.83 19.17
N SER A 45 0.91 13.43 18.57
CA SER A 45 0.30 12.10 18.75
C SER A 45 1.20 10.95 18.29
N LEU A 46 2.20 11.25 17.45
CA LEU A 46 3.21 10.29 17.03
C LEU A 46 4.02 9.73 18.20
N LEU A 47 4.21 10.52 19.27
CA LEU A 47 4.96 10.13 20.47
C LEU A 47 4.23 9.09 21.32
N ASP A 48 2.93 8.94 21.12
CA ASP A 48 2.10 7.97 21.84
C ASP A 48 2.08 6.60 21.16
N LEU A 49 2.77 6.45 20.01
CA LEU A 49 2.83 5.24 19.21
C LEU A 49 4.24 4.65 19.21
N GLU A 50 4.32 3.32 19.16
CA GLU A 50 5.55 2.59 18.84
C GLU A 50 5.54 2.23 17.35
N LEU A 51 6.18 3.07 16.52
CA LEU A 51 6.16 2.89 15.07
C LEU A 51 7.18 1.83 14.61
N ALA A 52 6.69 0.88 13.82
CA ALA A 52 7.49 -0.11 13.13
C ALA A 52 7.43 0.12 11.62
N LYS A 53 8.57 0.50 11.03
CA LYS A 53 8.68 0.80 9.61
C LYS A 53 9.08 -0.44 8.82
N ASP A 54 8.33 -0.74 7.76
CA ASP A 54 8.64 -1.85 6.85
C ASP A 54 7.87 -1.71 5.53
N THR A 55 8.04 -2.69 4.62
CA THR A 55 7.23 -2.82 3.41
C THR A 55 5.79 -3.25 3.76
N PRO A 56 4.80 -2.95 2.88
CA PRO A 56 3.41 -3.36 3.11
C PRO A 56 3.25 -4.85 3.41
N GLU A 57 3.96 -5.72 2.68
CA GLU A 57 3.92 -7.17 2.89
C GLU A 57 4.40 -7.57 4.28
N ARG A 58 5.57 -7.08 4.68
CA ARG A 58 6.15 -7.40 6.00
C ARG A 58 5.31 -6.87 7.14
N LEU A 59 4.71 -5.69 6.99
CA LEU A 59 3.80 -5.15 7.99
C LEU A 59 2.56 -6.01 8.16
N GLY A 60 1.98 -6.50 7.06
CA GLY A 60 0.87 -7.45 7.10
C GLY A 60 1.24 -8.75 7.82
N GLU A 61 2.38 -9.36 7.47
CA GLU A 61 2.90 -10.57 8.11
C GLU A 61 3.12 -10.36 9.63
N ARG A 62 3.72 -9.24 10.01
CA ARG A 62 3.99 -8.90 11.42
C ARG A 62 2.71 -8.62 12.20
N LEU A 63 1.70 -8.03 11.57
CA LEU A 63 0.41 -7.79 12.20
C LEU A 63 -0.31 -9.12 12.50
N VAL A 64 -0.38 -10.02 11.52
CA VAL A 64 -0.96 -11.36 11.67
C VAL A 64 -0.17 -12.18 12.71
N ALA A 65 1.16 -12.09 12.72
CA ALA A 65 2.01 -12.76 13.71
C ALA A 65 1.90 -12.19 15.12
N GLY A 66 1.16 -11.09 15.34
CA GLY A 66 1.03 -10.45 16.65
C GLY A 66 2.24 -9.62 17.08
N GLU A 67 3.15 -9.32 16.18
CA GLU A 67 4.27 -8.42 16.42
C GLU A 67 3.86 -6.94 16.36
N LEU A 68 2.73 -6.64 15.71
CA LEU A 68 2.07 -5.34 15.67
C LEU A 68 0.66 -5.46 16.23
N ASP A 69 0.10 -4.36 16.70
CA ASP A 69 -1.24 -4.28 17.26
C ASP A 69 -2.23 -3.75 16.22
N LEU A 70 -1.80 -2.76 15.43
CA LEU A 70 -2.56 -2.19 14.33
C LEU A 70 -1.63 -1.59 13.27
N GLY A 71 -2.16 -1.35 12.08
CA GLY A 71 -1.39 -0.70 11.01
C GLY A 71 -1.94 -0.96 9.61
N PRO A 72 -1.25 -0.45 8.59
CA PRO A 72 -1.63 -0.68 7.21
C PRO A 72 -1.36 -2.12 6.79
N VAL A 73 -2.33 -2.68 6.06
CA VAL A 73 -2.29 -4.04 5.49
C VAL A 73 -2.70 -3.96 4.03
N SER A 74 -2.05 -4.69 3.15
CA SER A 74 -2.49 -4.77 1.77
C SER A 74 -3.90 -5.37 1.69
N LEU A 75 -4.71 -4.94 0.72
CA LEU A 75 -6.06 -5.49 0.57
C LEU A 75 -6.04 -7.01 0.41
N MET A 76 -5.10 -7.56 -0.36
CA MET A 76 -4.98 -9.02 -0.52
C MET A 76 -4.63 -9.74 0.78
N ASP A 77 -3.80 -9.16 1.63
CA ASP A 77 -3.47 -9.76 2.93
C ASP A 77 -4.66 -9.66 3.88
N TYR A 78 -5.39 -8.53 3.88
CA TYR A 78 -6.64 -8.44 4.64
C TYR A 78 -7.65 -9.51 4.20
N LEU A 79 -7.88 -9.69 2.90
CA LEU A 79 -8.84 -10.69 2.39
C LEU A 79 -8.49 -12.13 2.79
N ARG A 80 -7.20 -12.41 3.05
CA ARG A 80 -6.74 -13.73 3.52
C ARG A 80 -6.83 -13.92 5.02
N HIS A 81 -6.91 -12.83 5.77
CA HIS A 81 -6.90 -12.82 7.24
C HIS A 81 -8.06 -12.01 7.84
N ALA A 82 -9.20 -11.96 7.14
CA ALA A 82 -10.37 -11.18 7.54
C ALA A 82 -10.99 -11.66 8.87
N ASP A 83 -10.76 -12.91 9.24
CA ASP A 83 -11.15 -13.49 10.52
C ASP A 83 -10.28 -13.01 11.70
N GLU A 84 -9.03 -12.62 11.45
CA GLU A 84 -8.08 -12.16 12.47
C GLU A 84 -8.04 -10.63 12.59
N LEU A 85 -8.38 -9.92 11.51
CA LEU A 85 -8.22 -8.48 11.39
C LEU A 85 -9.57 -7.74 11.33
N VAL A 86 -9.61 -6.53 11.88
CA VAL A 86 -10.75 -5.62 11.79
C VAL A 86 -10.29 -4.31 11.14
N PRO A 87 -10.84 -3.91 9.99
CA PRO A 87 -10.51 -2.64 9.36
C PRO A 87 -11.05 -1.46 10.17
N LEU A 88 -10.31 -0.39 10.23
CA LEU A 88 -10.78 0.89 10.75
C LEU A 88 -11.56 1.61 9.66
N SER A 89 -12.76 2.12 9.96
CA SER A 89 -13.55 2.84 8.99
C SER A 89 -12.90 4.17 8.60
N ASP A 90 -13.25 4.65 7.42
CA ASP A 90 -12.87 5.97 6.91
C ASP A 90 -11.35 6.23 6.88
N ILE A 91 -10.54 5.15 6.81
CA ILE A 91 -9.09 5.24 6.61
C ILE A 91 -8.57 4.11 5.72
N ALA A 92 -7.99 4.48 4.59
CA ALA A 92 -7.44 3.57 3.58
C ALA A 92 -6.36 4.28 2.74
N VAL A 93 -5.73 3.56 1.83
CA VAL A 93 -5.03 4.13 0.67
C VAL A 93 -5.66 3.56 -0.59
N GLY A 94 -6.31 4.43 -1.34
CA GLY A 94 -7.02 4.10 -2.56
C GLY A 94 -7.02 5.23 -3.58
N CYS A 95 -7.88 5.09 -4.58
CA CYS A 95 -8.13 6.11 -5.61
C CYS A 95 -9.54 5.94 -6.21
N ASP A 96 -10.09 7.02 -6.74
CA ASP A 96 -11.30 7.02 -7.57
C ASP A 96 -10.95 7.52 -8.97
N GLY A 97 -10.26 6.69 -9.75
CA GLY A 97 -9.58 7.01 -10.98
C GLY A 97 -8.07 6.77 -10.88
N PRO A 98 -7.20 7.67 -11.38
CA PRO A 98 -5.76 7.49 -11.32
C PRO A 98 -5.22 7.38 -9.89
N VAL A 99 -4.13 6.60 -9.72
CA VAL A 99 -3.38 6.50 -8.45
C VAL A 99 -1.96 7.03 -8.56
N MET A 100 -1.44 7.18 -9.77
CA MET A 100 -0.08 7.62 -10.14
C MET A 100 1.05 6.69 -9.70
N SER A 101 0.91 5.98 -8.59
CA SER A 101 1.95 5.16 -7.94
C SER A 101 1.71 3.65 -7.98
N CYS A 102 0.82 3.18 -8.84
CA CYS A 102 0.64 1.75 -9.14
C CYS A 102 0.40 1.63 -10.65
N VAL A 103 1.41 1.14 -11.38
CA VAL A 103 1.40 1.21 -12.84
C VAL A 103 1.92 -0.07 -13.50
N ILE A 104 1.49 -0.30 -14.74
CA ILE A 104 2.18 -1.14 -15.71
C ILE A 104 2.98 -0.20 -16.62
N VAL A 105 4.29 -0.40 -16.71
CA VAL A 105 5.15 0.25 -17.69
C VAL A 105 5.44 -0.77 -18.80
N SER A 106 5.19 -0.43 -20.07
CA SER A 106 5.25 -1.38 -21.17
C SER A 106 6.03 -0.83 -22.37
N GLN A 107 6.75 -1.74 -23.04
CA GLN A 107 7.46 -1.50 -24.30
C GLN A 107 6.53 -1.62 -25.52
N VAL A 108 5.36 -2.22 -25.32
CA VAL A 108 4.37 -2.50 -26.37
C VAL A 108 2.96 -2.19 -25.84
N PRO A 109 1.96 -1.98 -26.70
CA PRO A 109 0.55 -1.87 -26.29
C PRO A 109 0.10 -3.09 -25.48
N LEU A 110 -0.76 -2.89 -24.45
CA LEU A 110 -1.18 -3.97 -23.55
C LEU A 110 -1.84 -5.15 -24.27
N GLU A 111 -2.52 -4.90 -25.38
CA GLU A 111 -3.16 -5.93 -26.22
C GLU A 111 -2.16 -6.87 -26.89
N ARG A 112 -0.87 -6.51 -26.91
CA ARG A 112 0.23 -7.32 -27.44
C ARG A 112 0.99 -8.11 -26.39
N LEU A 113 0.52 -8.08 -25.14
CA LEU A 113 1.18 -8.80 -24.04
C LEU A 113 0.78 -10.28 -23.96
N ASP A 114 -0.02 -10.81 -24.89
CA ASP A 114 -0.35 -12.23 -24.92
C ASP A 114 0.90 -13.08 -25.16
N GLY A 115 1.22 -13.99 -24.23
CA GLY A 115 2.47 -14.77 -24.23
C GLY A 115 3.76 -13.97 -24.04
N ALA A 116 3.68 -12.65 -23.84
CA ALA A 116 4.83 -11.79 -23.57
C ALA A 116 5.29 -11.91 -22.11
N ARG A 117 6.53 -11.51 -21.82
CA ARG A 117 7.06 -11.55 -20.46
C ARG A 117 6.68 -10.30 -19.70
N VAL A 118 6.08 -10.46 -18.51
CA VAL A 118 5.72 -9.36 -17.61
C VAL A 118 6.39 -9.53 -16.25
N ALA A 119 7.23 -8.55 -15.89
CA ALA A 119 7.91 -8.49 -14.62
C ALA A 119 6.98 -7.95 -13.52
N LEU A 120 6.92 -8.61 -12.38
CA LEU A 120 6.12 -8.22 -11.23
C LEU A 120 7.04 -7.76 -10.11
N GLY A 121 6.91 -6.50 -9.67
CA GLY A 121 7.66 -5.98 -8.53
C GLY A 121 7.33 -6.73 -7.23
N SER A 122 8.36 -7.14 -6.50
CA SER A 122 8.27 -8.01 -5.33
C SER A 122 7.67 -7.36 -4.08
N THR A 123 7.21 -6.10 -4.14
CA THR A 123 6.79 -5.32 -2.96
C THR A 123 5.28 -5.14 -2.81
N SER A 124 4.46 -5.78 -3.66
CA SER A 124 3.00 -5.64 -3.59
C SER A 124 2.25 -6.89 -4.03
N ARG A 125 1.39 -7.37 -3.15
CA ARG A 125 0.45 -8.46 -3.47
C ARG A 125 -0.80 -7.94 -4.18
N THR A 126 -1.40 -6.85 -3.68
CA THR A 126 -2.64 -6.28 -4.22
C THR A 126 -2.48 -5.77 -5.65
N SER A 127 -1.48 -4.92 -5.91
CA SER A 127 -1.29 -4.33 -7.24
C SER A 127 -0.88 -5.36 -8.28
N VAL A 128 -0.08 -6.35 -7.89
CA VAL A 128 0.26 -7.49 -8.76
C VAL A 128 -0.99 -8.29 -9.13
N ARG A 129 -1.87 -8.55 -8.15
CA ARG A 129 -3.11 -9.28 -8.42
C ARG A 129 -4.07 -8.47 -9.28
N LEU A 130 -4.17 -7.16 -9.04
CA LEU A 130 -4.96 -6.24 -9.87
C LEU A 130 -4.44 -6.19 -11.31
N ALA A 131 -3.12 -6.06 -11.50
CA ALA A 131 -2.53 -6.04 -12.83
C ALA A 131 -2.82 -7.33 -13.63
N ARG A 132 -2.66 -8.50 -12.99
CA ARG A 132 -3.01 -9.78 -13.59
C ARG A 132 -4.49 -9.85 -13.97
N LEU A 133 -5.37 -9.42 -13.08
CA LEU A 133 -6.82 -9.41 -13.31
C LEU A 133 -7.18 -8.50 -14.49
N LEU A 134 -6.63 -7.29 -14.54
CA LEU A 134 -6.87 -6.35 -15.63
C LEU A 134 -6.38 -6.89 -16.97
N LEU A 135 -5.15 -7.43 -17.02
CA LEU A 135 -4.59 -7.99 -18.24
C LEU A 135 -5.42 -9.18 -18.74
N SER A 136 -5.85 -10.08 -17.84
CA SER A 136 -6.62 -11.25 -18.24
C SER A 136 -8.08 -10.96 -18.58
N GLU A 137 -8.79 -10.17 -17.75
CA GLU A 137 -10.23 -9.99 -17.91
C GLU A 137 -10.63 -8.75 -18.72
N ALA A 138 -9.89 -7.64 -18.56
CA ALA A 138 -10.21 -6.41 -19.28
C ALA A 138 -9.53 -6.32 -20.66
N TYR A 139 -8.31 -6.86 -20.78
CA TYR A 139 -7.54 -6.86 -22.04
C TYR A 139 -7.52 -8.21 -22.76
N GLY A 140 -7.90 -9.30 -22.11
CA GLY A 140 -7.99 -10.64 -22.71
C GLY A 140 -6.64 -11.24 -23.08
N VAL A 141 -5.55 -10.88 -22.39
CA VAL A 141 -4.19 -11.37 -22.63
C VAL A 141 -3.68 -12.23 -21.48
N ALA A 142 -2.82 -13.21 -21.78
CA ALA A 142 -2.24 -14.15 -20.84
C ALA A 142 -0.71 -14.11 -20.89
N PRO A 143 -0.05 -13.12 -20.27
CA PRO A 143 1.40 -13.01 -20.23
C PRO A 143 2.07 -14.09 -19.37
N ASP A 144 3.36 -14.33 -19.64
CA ASP A 144 4.25 -15.09 -18.78
C ASP A 144 4.82 -14.17 -17.67
N TYR A 145 4.46 -14.45 -16.42
CA TYR A 145 4.82 -13.61 -15.28
C TYR A 145 6.03 -14.15 -14.51
N TYR A 146 6.92 -13.25 -14.09
CA TYR A 146 7.95 -13.55 -13.11
C TYR A 146 8.11 -12.41 -12.11
N THR A 147 8.60 -12.72 -10.90
CA THR A 147 8.80 -11.72 -9.82
C THR A 147 10.26 -11.30 -9.78
N CYS A 148 10.50 -10.00 -9.63
CA CYS A 148 11.84 -9.44 -9.50
C CYS A 148 11.83 -8.17 -8.60
N PRO A 149 13.01 -7.65 -8.20
CA PRO A 149 13.08 -6.36 -7.53
C PRO A 149 12.45 -5.24 -8.37
N PRO A 150 11.82 -4.22 -7.74
CA PRO A 150 11.11 -3.14 -8.42
C PRO A 150 12.07 -2.09 -9.03
N ASP A 151 12.87 -2.51 -9.99
CA ASP A 151 13.80 -1.68 -10.76
C ASP A 151 13.40 -1.69 -12.24
N LEU A 152 12.90 -0.55 -12.73
CA LEU A 152 12.41 -0.45 -14.11
C LEU A 152 13.49 -0.80 -15.14
N GLY A 153 14.74 -0.36 -14.91
CA GLY A 153 15.84 -0.61 -15.83
C GLY A 153 16.19 -2.10 -15.95
N LEU A 154 16.10 -2.85 -14.85
CA LEU A 154 16.27 -4.30 -14.86
C LEU A 154 15.07 -4.98 -15.51
N MET A 155 13.85 -4.58 -15.16
CA MET A 155 12.61 -5.14 -15.72
C MET A 155 12.58 -5.03 -17.24
N MET A 156 12.86 -3.86 -17.80
CA MET A 156 12.79 -3.60 -19.25
C MET A 156 13.90 -4.26 -20.08
N ARG A 157 14.92 -4.85 -19.45
CA ARG A 157 15.92 -5.66 -20.17
C ARG A 157 15.44 -7.08 -20.43
N GLU A 158 14.55 -7.59 -19.61
CA GLU A 158 14.16 -8.99 -19.61
C GLU A 158 12.66 -9.23 -19.85
N ALA A 159 11.85 -8.17 -19.83
CA ALA A 159 10.41 -8.23 -19.95
C ALA A 159 9.87 -7.16 -20.91
N ASP A 160 8.74 -7.44 -21.52
CA ASP A 160 8.00 -6.52 -22.40
C ASP A 160 7.22 -5.46 -21.61
N ALA A 161 6.85 -5.80 -20.35
CA ALA A 161 6.23 -4.88 -19.42
C ALA A 161 6.64 -5.18 -17.96
N GLY A 162 6.45 -4.18 -17.07
CA GLY A 162 6.72 -4.31 -15.65
C GLY A 162 5.67 -3.64 -14.78
N VAL A 163 5.31 -4.29 -13.67
CA VAL A 163 4.38 -3.76 -12.67
C VAL A 163 5.17 -3.17 -11.52
N LEU A 164 4.98 -1.89 -11.25
CA LEU A 164 5.64 -1.14 -10.19
C LEU A 164 4.64 -0.49 -9.26
N ILE A 165 5.06 -0.28 -8.00
CA ILE A 165 4.28 0.42 -6.98
C ILE A 165 5.10 1.47 -6.23
N GLY A 166 4.39 2.34 -5.52
CA GLY A 166 4.96 3.33 -4.61
C GLY A 166 5.89 4.32 -5.31
N ASP A 167 6.91 4.75 -4.61
CA ASP A 167 7.82 5.79 -5.09
C ASP A 167 8.60 5.37 -6.35
N ALA A 168 8.88 4.06 -6.49
CA ALA A 168 9.48 3.51 -7.71
C ALA A 168 8.53 3.65 -8.93
N ALA A 169 7.24 3.41 -8.75
CA ALA A 169 6.25 3.62 -9.81
C ALA A 169 6.08 5.09 -10.17
N LEU A 170 6.05 5.96 -9.16
CA LEU A 170 5.96 7.41 -9.37
C LEU A 170 7.17 7.93 -10.17
N ARG A 171 8.39 7.51 -9.80
CA ARG A 171 9.62 7.82 -10.52
C ARG A 171 9.59 7.27 -11.95
N ALA A 172 9.23 6.01 -12.10
CA ALA A 172 9.12 5.36 -13.41
C ALA A 172 8.15 6.11 -14.32
N SER A 173 6.97 6.47 -13.82
CA SER A 173 5.93 7.16 -14.60
C SER A 173 6.33 8.58 -15.01
N LEU A 174 6.96 9.33 -14.13
CA LEU A 174 7.22 10.75 -14.32
C LEU A 174 8.57 11.02 -15.01
N HIS A 175 9.57 10.17 -14.78
CA HIS A 175 10.94 10.42 -15.24
C HIS A 175 11.44 9.37 -16.23
N ASP A 176 11.35 8.08 -15.88
CA ASP A 176 12.07 7.05 -16.63
C ASP A 176 11.34 6.60 -17.89
N ALA A 177 10.03 6.33 -17.80
CA ALA A 177 9.24 5.85 -18.93
C ALA A 177 9.17 6.89 -20.07
N PRO A 178 8.94 8.21 -19.84
CA PRO A 178 8.99 9.21 -20.90
C PRO A 178 10.35 9.29 -21.59
N ARG A 179 11.45 9.16 -20.84
CA ARG A 179 12.81 9.20 -21.41
C ARG A 179 13.13 7.96 -22.24
N LEU A 180 12.51 6.83 -21.93
CA LEU A 180 12.72 5.56 -22.62
C LEU A 180 11.68 5.30 -23.72
N GLY A 181 10.69 6.18 -23.89
CA GLY A 181 9.61 6.02 -24.85
C GLY A 181 8.66 4.86 -24.51
N LEU A 182 8.50 4.56 -23.22
CA LEU A 182 7.64 3.50 -22.72
C LEU A 182 6.23 4.00 -22.46
N GLU A 183 5.24 3.13 -22.63
CA GLU A 183 3.86 3.40 -22.23
C GLU A 183 3.67 3.21 -20.74
N VAL A 184 2.86 4.07 -20.12
CA VAL A 184 2.51 3.99 -18.68
C VAL A 184 1.02 3.83 -18.55
N HIS A 185 0.59 2.75 -17.89
CA HIS A 185 -0.81 2.42 -17.66
C HIS A 185 -1.07 2.41 -16.16
N ASP A 186 -1.88 3.36 -15.70
CA ASP A 186 -2.24 3.50 -14.28
C ASP A 186 -3.29 2.47 -13.88
N LEU A 187 -2.98 1.63 -12.88
CA LEU A 187 -3.87 0.54 -12.47
C LEU A 187 -5.19 1.03 -11.86
N GLY A 188 -5.17 2.17 -11.17
CA GLY A 188 -6.39 2.76 -10.63
C GLY A 188 -7.31 3.28 -11.73
N ALA A 189 -6.74 4.01 -12.71
CA ALA A 189 -7.48 4.48 -13.87
C ALA A 189 -8.05 3.32 -14.71
N MET A 190 -7.27 2.26 -14.92
CA MET A 190 -7.73 1.06 -15.64
C MET A 190 -8.89 0.38 -14.91
N TRP A 191 -8.78 0.20 -13.59
CA TRP A 191 -9.85 -0.37 -12.76
C TRP A 191 -11.11 0.48 -12.84
N HIS A 192 -10.99 1.80 -12.66
CA HIS A 192 -12.12 2.71 -12.72
C HIS A 192 -12.79 2.71 -14.10
N ALA A 193 -12.02 2.72 -15.18
CA ALA A 193 -12.55 2.66 -16.54
C ALA A 193 -13.35 1.36 -16.79
N TRP A 194 -12.92 0.23 -16.19
CA TRP A 194 -13.55 -1.07 -16.38
C TRP A 194 -14.79 -1.26 -15.49
N THR A 195 -14.76 -0.77 -14.24
CA THR A 195 -15.80 -1.09 -13.24
C THR A 195 -16.67 0.09 -12.82
N GLY A 196 -16.21 1.33 -13.04
CA GLY A 196 -16.84 2.55 -12.52
C GLY A 196 -16.65 2.75 -11.00
N LEU A 197 -15.85 1.90 -10.34
CA LEU A 197 -15.67 1.89 -8.89
C LEU A 197 -14.28 2.40 -8.49
N PRO A 198 -14.14 2.97 -7.28
CA PRO A 198 -12.83 3.24 -6.69
C PRO A 198 -12.08 1.95 -6.41
N PHE A 199 -10.75 2.04 -6.27
CA PHE A 199 -9.89 0.94 -5.85
C PHE A 199 -9.19 1.24 -4.54
N VAL A 200 -9.15 0.25 -3.64
CA VAL A 200 -8.44 0.32 -2.36
C VAL A 200 -7.24 -0.62 -2.40
N PHE A 201 -6.04 -0.07 -2.19
CA PHE A 201 -4.80 -0.84 -2.19
C PHE A 201 -4.41 -1.35 -0.81
N ALA A 202 -4.67 -0.55 0.22
CA ALA A 202 -4.36 -0.87 1.60
C ALA A 202 -5.42 -0.34 2.56
N LEU A 203 -5.63 -1.08 3.63
CA LEU A 203 -6.53 -0.78 4.74
C LEU A 203 -5.73 -0.54 6.01
N TRP A 204 -6.22 0.27 6.93
CA TRP A 204 -5.73 0.28 8.31
C TRP A 204 -6.53 -0.73 9.11
N CYS A 205 -5.84 -1.74 9.64
CA CYS A 205 -6.47 -2.81 10.40
C CYS A 205 -5.91 -2.87 11.82
N VAL A 206 -6.74 -3.35 12.74
CA VAL A 206 -6.37 -3.73 14.09
C VAL A 206 -6.57 -5.23 14.26
N ARG A 207 -5.74 -5.89 15.05
CA ARG A 207 -5.96 -7.28 15.42
C ARG A 207 -7.22 -7.40 16.28
N ARG A 208 -8.02 -8.43 16.02
CA ARG A 208 -9.30 -8.65 16.71
C ARG A 208 -9.12 -8.90 18.20
N ASP A 209 -8.09 -9.62 18.60
CA ASP A 209 -7.76 -9.87 20.03
C ASP A 209 -7.32 -8.58 20.73
N TYR A 210 -6.44 -7.79 20.10
CA TYR A 210 -6.01 -6.50 20.64
C TYR A 210 -7.19 -5.51 20.77
N LEU A 211 -8.09 -5.48 19.81
CA LEU A 211 -9.32 -4.66 19.88
C LEU A 211 -10.21 -5.07 21.06
N ALA A 212 -10.33 -6.37 21.32
CA ALA A 212 -11.12 -6.87 22.43
C ALA A 212 -10.53 -6.49 23.81
N GLU A 213 -9.21 -6.49 23.92
CA GLU A 213 -8.50 -6.15 25.16
C GLU A 213 -8.31 -4.64 25.36
N HIS A 214 -8.16 -3.86 24.28
CA HIS A 214 -7.81 -2.45 24.33
C HIS A 214 -8.71 -1.54 23.47
N PRO A 215 -10.05 -1.63 23.57
CA PRO A 215 -10.97 -0.92 22.67
C PRO A 215 -10.84 0.62 22.72
N GLU A 216 -10.54 1.19 23.89
CA GLU A 216 -10.36 2.64 24.03
C GLU A 216 -9.07 3.11 23.35
N MET A 217 -7.97 2.38 23.53
CA MET A 217 -6.70 2.69 22.86
C MET A 217 -6.87 2.66 21.33
N VAL A 218 -7.56 1.65 20.80
CA VAL A 218 -7.85 1.56 19.36
C VAL A 218 -8.66 2.76 18.88
N ARG A 219 -9.68 3.19 19.64
CA ARG A 219 -10.47 4.37 19.30
C ARG A 219 -9.63 5.66 19.31
N GLU A 220 -8.72 5.81 20.27
CA GLU A 220 -7.82 6.97 20.34
C GLU A 220 -6.86 7.02 19.16
N VAL A 221 -6.23 5.90 18.84
CA VAL A 221 -5.33 5.79 17.66
C VAL A 221 -6.11 6.06 16.37
N HIS A 222 -7.29 5.46 16.20
CA HIS A 222 -8.13 5.68 15.04
C HIS A 222 -8.48 7.16 14.87
N ARG A 223 -8.93 7.82 15.94
CA ARG A 223 -9.22 9.27 15.94
C ARG A 223 -7.99 10.10 15.59
N ALA A 224 -6.82 9.74 16.10
CA ALA A 224 -5.58 10.44 15.79
C ALA A 224 -5.23 10.34 14.29
N PHE A 225 -5.41 9.18 13.67
CA PHE A 225 -5.20 9.01 12.24
C PHE A 225 -6.23 9.79 11.39
N LEU A 226 -7.51 9.78 11.75
CA LEU A 226 -8.53 10.57 11.06
C LEU A 226 -8.22 12.07 11.13
N SER A 227 -7.89 12.57 12.32
CA SER A 227 -7.50 13.96 12.51
C SER A 227 -6.22 14.33 11.75
N SER A 228 -5.26 13.39 11.69
CA SER A 228 -4.02 13.58 10.92
C SER A 228 -4.30 13.68 9.43
N ARG A 229 -5.12 12.77 8.89
CA ARG A 229 -5.55 12.83 7.49
C ARG A 229 -6.20 14.17 7.15
N ASP A 230 -7.17 14.60 7.94
CA ASP A 230 -7.95 15.81 7.68
C ASP A 230 -7.06 17.06 7.74
N LEU A 231 -6.17 17.14 8.73
CA LEU A 231 -5.17 18.21 8.81
C LEU A 231 -4.26 18.20 7.59
N SER A 232 -3.76 17.05 7.19
CA SER A 232 -2.83 16.92 6.08
C SER A 232 -3.46 17.28 4.74
N LEU A 233 -4.73 16.92 4.52
CA LEU A 233 -5.45 17.29 3.31
C LEU A 233 -5.75 18.81 3.27
N THR A 234 -5.98 19.43 4.44
CA THR A 234 -6.12 20.89 4.54
C THR A 234 -4.79 21.60 4.30
N GLU A 235 -3.67 21.00 4.68
CA GLU A 235 -2.31 21.55 4.54
C GLU A 235 -1.51 20.88 3.40
N VAL A 236 -2.17 20.27 2.40
CA VAL A 236 -1.52 19.41 1.39
C VAL A 236 -0.35 20.09 0.67
N THR A 237 -0.45 21.37 0.36
CA THR A 237 0.66 22.15 -0.22
C THR A 237 1.88 22.16 0.69
N LYS A 238 1.71 22.35 2.01
CA LYS A 238 2.82 22.31 2.97
C LYS A 238 3.41 20.91 3.11
N VAL A 239 2.57 19.87 3.07
CA VAL A 239 3.02 18.48 3.06
C VAL A 239 3.91 18.22 1.86
N ALA A 240 3.46 18.65 0.68
CA ALA A 240 4.18 18.50 -0.59
C ALA A 240 5.50 19.29 -0.59
N GLU A 241 5.50 20.56 -0.17
CA GLU A 241 6.71 21.37 -0.05
C GLU A 241 7.74 20.77 0.91
N GLN A 242 7.29 20.18 2.02
CA GLN A 242 8.18 19.54 2.96
C GLN A 242 8.75 18.24 2.41
N ALA A 243 7.94 17.42 1.75
CA ALA A 243 8.37 16.18 1.11
C ALA A 243 9.39 16.44 -0.02
N ALA A 244 9.17 17.46 -0.83
CA ALA A 244 10.06 17.84 -1.93
C ALA A 244 11.50 18.25 -1.48
N ARG A 245 11.73 18.46 -0.18
CA ARG A 245 13.07 18.72 0.35
C ARG A 245 13.94 17.47 0.49
N TRP A 246 13.30 16.30 0.51
CA TRP A 246 13.95 15.02 0.76
C TRP A 246 13.78 14.04 -0.39
N GLU A 247 12.81 14.31 -1.29
CA GLU A 247 12.46 13.47 -2.41
C GLU A 247 12.84 14.15 -3.73
N ASP A 248 13.08 13.34 -4.73
CA ASP A 248 13.46 13.78 -6.08
C ASP A 248 12.20 14.08 -6.93
N PHE A 249 11.26 14.85 -6.36
CA PHE A 249 10.03 15.28 -7.00
C PHE A 249 9.72 16.73 -6.67
N ASP A 250 9.21 17.47 -7.64
CA ASP A 250 8.75 18.84 -7.43
C ASP A 250 7.54 18.87 -6.48
N ALA A 251 7.45 19.92 -5.64
CA ALA A 251 6.33 20.10 -4.71
C ALA A 251 4.96 20.08 -5.40
N SER A 252 4.84 20.67 -6.59
CA SER A 252 3.60 20.68 -7.38
C SER A 252 3.19 19.27 -7.86
N VAL A 253 4.16 18.42 -8.15
CA VAL A 253 3.92 17.01 -8.50
C VAL A 253 3.43 16.26 -7.27
N LEU A 254 4.06 16.43 -6.11
CA LEU A 254 3.67 15.79 -4.87
C LEU A 254 2.30 16.27 -4.38
N GLU A 255 1.98 17.55 -4.51
CA GLU A 255 0.66 18.09 -4.18
C GLU A 255 -0.43 17.43 -5.03
N ARG A 256 -0.22 17.37 -6.35
CA ARG A 256 -1.11 16.65 -7.26
C ARG A 256 -1.24 15.17 -6.87
N TYR A 257 -0.13 14.51 -6.55
CA TYR A 257 -0.13 13.12 -6.13
C TYR A 257 -0.97 12.91 -4.87
N PHE A 258 -0.72 13.67 -3.80
CA PHE A 258 -1.44 13.53 -2.54
C PHE A 258 -2.94 13.86 -2.66
N THR A 259 -3.31 14.76 -3.57
CA THR A 259 -4.72 15.09 -3.84
C THR A 259 -5.41 14.07 -4.75
N THR A 260 -4.65 13.27 -5.51
CA THR A 260 -5.18 12.19 -6.34
C THR A 260 -5.54 10.95 -5.51
N LEU A 261 -4.88 10.76 -4.36
CA LEU A 261 -5.15 9.63 -3.47
C LEU A 261 -6.50 9.81 -2.73
N ASP A 262 -7.22 8.71 -2.58
CA ASP A 262 -8.41 8.64 -1.73
C ASP A 262 -8.07 7.88 -0.43
N PHE A 263 -8.15 8.59 0.68
CA PHE A 263 -7.86 8.04 2.00
C PHE A 263 -9.11 7.58 2.76
N ARG A 264 -10.27 7.60 2.13
CA ARG A 264 -11.54 7.19 2.73
C ARG A 264 -11.79 5.69 2.61
N LEU A 265 -12.62 5.19 3.51
CA LEU A 265 -13.18 3.85 3.44
C LEU A 265 -14.70 3.94 3.72
N GLY A 266 -15.43 4.43 2.74
CA GLY A 266 -16.88 4.55 2.76
C GLY A 266 -17.57 3.54 1.85
N GLU A 267 -18.86 3.71 1.61
CA GLU A 267 -19.70 2.77 0.85
C GLU A 267 -19.17 2.47 -0.56
N ARG A 268 -18.70 3.50 -1.29
CA ARG A 268 -18.17 3.31 -2.64
C ARG A 268 -16.87 2.50 -2.64
N GLN A 269 -15.98 2.75 -1.67
CA GLN A 269 -14.73 2.01 -1.51
C GLN A 269 -15.00 0.56 -1.11
N LEU A 270 -15.97 0.33 -0.23
CA LEU A 270 -16.42 -1.02 0.13
C LEU A 270 -17.02 -1.77 -1.08
N ALA A 271 -17.78 -1.08 -1.95
CA ALA A 271 -18.27 -1.67 -3.20
C ALA A 271 -17.11 -2.06 -4.14
N GLY A 272 -16.08 -1.22 -4.25
CA GLY A 272 -14.87 -1.53 -5.02
C GLY A 272 -14.10 -2.74 -4.48
N ILE A 273 -13.97 -2.84 -3.14
CA ILE A 273 -13.35 -3.99 -2.48
C ILE A 273 -14.17 -5.27 -2.76
N ALA A 274 -15.49 -5.21 -2.62
CA ALA A 274 -16.37 -6.36 -2.86
C ALA A 274 -16.28 -6.85 -4.32
N GLU A 275 -16.25 -5.94 -5.29
CA GLU A 275 -16.09 -6.29 -6.71
C GLU A 275 -14.72 -6.91 -6.98
N PHE A 276 -13.64 -6.37 -6.41
CA PHE A 276 -12.31 -6.94 -6.53
C PHE A 276 -12.24 -8.35 -5.92
N ALA A 277 -12.74 -8.51 -4.70
CA ALA A 277 -12.78 -9.79 -4.00
C ALA A 277 -13.58 -10.85 -4.78
N ARG A 278 -14.74 -10.48 -5.34
CA ARG A 278 -15.56 -11.36 -6.18
C ARG A 278 -14.79 -11.86 -7.41
N ARG A 279 -13.97 -11.02 -8.03
CA ARG A 279 -13.20 -11.39 -9.23
C ARG A 279 -11.98 -12.24 -8.91
N VAL A 280 -11.28 -11.94 -7.83
CA VAL A 280 -10.06 -12.68 -7.44
C VAL A 280 -10.38 -13.94 -6.63
N GLY A 281 -11.50 -13.96 -5.91
CA GLY A 281 -11.87 -15.02 -4.96
C GLY A 281 -11.75 -16.44 -5.50
N PRO A 282 -12.33 -16.77 -6.67
CA PRO A 282 -12.24 -18.13 -7.21
C PRO A 282 -10.81 -18.62 -7.49
N GLY A 283 -9.92 -17.70 -7.90
CA GLY A 283 -8.52 -18.04 -8.21
C GLY A 283 -7.60 -18.09 -6.99
N ASP A 284 -7.97 -17.41 -5.90
CA ASP A 284 -7.19 -17.34 -4.64
C ASP A 284 -7.82 -18.16 -3.51
N ALA A 285 -8.91 -18.90 -3.79
CA ALA A 285 -9.69 -19.68 -2.80
C ALA A 285 -10.13 -18.85 -1.57
N LEU A 286 -10.51 -17.58 -1.82
CA LEU A 286 -10.97 -16.68 -0.77
C LEU A 286 -12.48 -16.85 -0.57
N ASP A 287 -12.86 -17.13 0.67
CA ASP A 287 -14.25 -17.01 1.14
C ASP A 287 -14.40 -15.62 1.78
N VAL A 288 -14.81 -14.64 0.99
CA VAL A 288 -14.83 -13.24 1.42
C VAL A 288 -16.22 -12.89 1.94
N ALA A 289 -16.34 -12.88 3.27
CA ALA A 289 -17.48 -12.25 3.92
C ALA A 289 -17.51 -10.73 3.65
N PRO A 290 -18.68 -10.07 3.69
CA PRO A 290 -18.76 -8.63 3.61
C PRO A 290 -17.84 -7.95 4.63
N LEU A 291 -17.07 -6.95 4.16
CA LEU A 291 -16.16 -6.21 5.01
C LEU A 291 -16.96 -5.27 5.93
N GLU A 292 -16.81 -5.44 7.23
CA GLU A 292 -17.46 -4.62 8.27
C GLU A 292 -16.40 -3.83 9.04
N PRO A 293 -16.12 -2.57 8.65
CA PRO A 293 -15.16 -1.75 9.36
C PRO A 293 -15.64 -1.37 10.77
N LEU A 294 -14.69 -1.24 11.71
CA LEU A 294 -14.94 -0.64 13.01
C LEU A 294 -15.45 0.79 12.81
N PRO A 295 -16.60 1.18 13.36
CA PRO A 295 -17.14 2.53 13.20
C PRO A 295 -16.16 3.63 13.60
N ALA A 296 -16.19 4.75 12.87
CA ALA A 296 -15.37 5.90 13.20
C ALA A 296 -15.73 6.41 14.61
N PRO A 297 -14.73 6.78 15.44
CA PRO A 297 -14.98 7.36 16.74
C PRO A 297 -15.63 8.72 16.60
N GLU A 298 -16.54 9.06 17.52
CA GLU A 298 -17.15 10.40 17.56
C GLU A 298 -16.08 11.48 17.72
N PRO A 299 -16.22 12.64 17.03
CA PRO A 299 -15.35 13.78 17.23
C PRO A 299 -15.46 14.27 18.68
N ARG A 300 -14.36 14.67 19.29
CA ARG A 300 -14.34 15.30 20.64
C ARG A 300 -14.63 16.78 20.54
#